data_f2536e78765c0d8d18d269dd6cd8200a
#
_entry.id   f2536e78765c0d8d18d269dd6cd8200a
#
_cell.length_a   1.000
_cell.length_b   1.000
_cell.length_c   1.000
_cell.angle_alpha   90.00
_cell.angle_beta   90.00
_cell.angle_gamma   90.00
#
_symmetry.space_group_name_H-M   'P 1'
#
loop_
_entity.id
_entity.type
_entity.pdbx_description
1 polymer ?
#
loop_
_entity_poly.entity_id
_entity_poly.type
_entity_poly.pdbx_seq_one_letter_code
_entity_poly.pdbx_strand_id
1 'polypeptide(L)'
;YGKILPTIRLMGGREFEILCKKFKVSRNFNLTLNKSSFSNVYSNLILPSFAMAGPFSEKKGIIKDFSKLSKKNKYLHICLYISFMINYCLDLIFSKNNIIIDGTLIKNKVILQILSTLRKKQNIYINSEKYGPAIGASQFFNSNKKKTFTLNKIKKFHISNIDLYYKKWLDRVKN
;
A
#
# COMPACT_ATOMS: atom_id res chain seq x y z
N TYR A 1 -15.60 17.98 -17.30
CA TYR A 1 -15.30 18.79 -16.13
C TYR A 1 -16.56 18.92 -15.27
N GLY A 2 -16.43 19.06 -13.93
CA GLY A 2 -17.55 19.27 -13.02
C GLY A 2 -18.00 18.06 -12.21
N LYS A 3 -17.36 16.89 -12.34
CA LYS A 3 -17.64 15.75 -11.46
C LYS A 3 -16.79 15.84 -10.19
N ILE A 4 -17.44 15.75 -9.04
CA ILE A 4 -16.77 15.63 -7.75
C ILE A 4 -16.25 14.20 -7.64
N LEU A 5 -14.93 14.06 -7.43
CA LEU A 5 -14.29 12.77 -7.20
C LEU A 5 -13.87 12.66 -5.73
N PRO A 6 -14.18 11.55 -5.05
CA PRO A 6 -13.70 11.33 -3.70
C PRO A 6 -12.18 11.16 -3.71
N THR A 7 -11.51 11.88 -2.82
CA THR A 7 -10.05 11.80 -2.66
C THR A 7 -9.69 11.57 -1.20
N ILE A 8 -8.55 10.92 -0.97
CA ILE A 8 -8.01 10.73 0.37
C ILE A 8 -6.49 10.86 0.34
N ARG A 9 -5.93 11.51 1.34
CA ARG A 9 -4.50 11.67 1.49
C ARG A 9 -3.93 10.58 2.38
N LEU A 10 -2.82 9.96 1.95
CA LEU A 10 -2.01 9.04 2.76
C LEU A 10 -0.53 9.32 2.49
N MET A 11 0.24 9.51 3.54
CA MET A 11 1.70 9.67 3.48
C MET A 11 2.42 8.31 3.50
N GLY A 12 1.94 7.34 2.71
CA GLY A 12 2.40 5.95 2.75
C GLY A 12 3.90 5.77 2.53
N GLY A 13 4.52 6.58 1.66
CA GLY A 13 5.97 6.58 1.45
C GLY A 13 6.73 7.04 2.70
N ARG A 14 6.22 8.06 3.40
CA ARG A 14 6.84 8.56 4.64
C ARG A 14 6.67 7.57 5.80
N GLU A 15 5.48 6.98 5.94
CA GLU A 15 5.23 5.90 6.90
C GLU A 15 6.20 4.73 6.70
N PHE A 16 6.36 4.28 5.45
CA PHE A 16 7.29 3.22 5.08
C PHE A 16 8.73 3.57 5.44
N GLU A 17 9.17 4.78 5.14
CA GLU A 17 10.52 5.26 5.44
C GLU A 17 10.81 5.28 6.94
N ILE A 18 9.89 5.84 7.75
CA ILE A 18 10.01 5.91 9.20
C ILE A 18 10.13 4.50 9.80
N LEU A 19 9.28 3.59 9.37
CA LEU A 19 9.28 2.20 9.85
C LEU A 19 10.54 1.45 9.45
N CYS A 20 11.01 1.58 8.21
CA CYS A 20 12.26 0.99 7.76
C CYS A 20 13.45 1.49 8.61
N LYS A 21 13.52 2.79 8.90
CA LYS A 21 14.54 3.38 9.78
C LYS A 21 14.43 2.82 11.21
N LYS A 22 13.23 2.78 11.77
CA LYS A 22 12.99 2.29 13.14
C LYS A 22 13.37 0.83 13.31
N PHE A 23 13.10 -0.02 12.31
CA PHE A 23 13.46 -1.44 12.33
C PHE A 23 14.87 -1.76 11.81
N LYS A 24 15.63 -0.75 11.35
CA LYS A 24 16.95 -0.89 10.74
C LYS A 24 16.94 -1.91 9.57
N VAL A 25 15.93 -1.80 8.69
CA VAL A 25 15.80 -2.58 7.46
C VAL A 25 15.92 -1.69 6.23
N SER A 26 16.53 -2.24 5.16
CA SER A 26 16.66 -1.51 3.90
C SER A 26 15.28 -1.26 3.26
N ARG A 27 15.09 -0.07 2.70
CA ARG A 27 13.88 0.24 1.89
C ARG A 27 13.78 -0.63 0.64
N ASN A 28 14.91 -1.08 0.13
CA ASN A 28 15.02 -1.95 -1.05
C ASN A 28 15.28 -3.41 -0.64
N PHE A 29 14.77 -3.84 0.51
CA PHE A 29 14.95 -5.21 0.96
C PHE A 29 14.34 -6.18 -0.06
N ASN A 30 15.16 -7.08 -0.59
CA ASN A 30 14.69 -8.05 -1.57
C ASN A 30 13.95 -9.18 -0.86
N LEU A 31 12.64 -9.15 -0.93
CA LEU A 31 11.76 -10.15 -0.34
C LEU A 31 10.88 -10.78 -1.41
N THR A 32 11.03 -12.07 -1.60
CA THR A 32 10.12 -12.89 -2.40
C THR A 32 9.09 -13.54 -1.47
N LEU A 33 7.81 -13.30 -1.76
CA LEU A 33 6.72 -13.92 -1.00
C LEU A 33 6.52 -15.37 -1.46
N ASN A 34 6.32 -16.25 -0.49
CA ASN A 34 5.82 -17.61 -0.68
C ASN A 34 4.67 -17.87 0.30
N LYS A 35 3.98 -19.02 0.18
CA LYS A 35 2.85 -19.37 1.05
C LYS A 35 3.25 -19.40 2.53
N SER A 36 4.45 -19.85 2.87
CA SER A 36 4.95 -19.91 4.25
C SER A 36 5.37 -18.56 4.84
N SER A 37 5.51 -17.50 4.01
CA SER A 37 5.91 -16.18 4.48
C SER A 37 4.94 -15.59 5.52
N PHE A 38 3.71 -16.09 5.59
CA PHE A 38 2.64 -15.57 6.44
C PHE A 38 2.26 -16.48 7.60
N SER A 39 2.92 -17.63 7.80
CA SER A 39 2.53 -18.63 8.80
C SER A 39 2.50 -18.11 10.25
N ASN A 40 3.30 -17.13 10.61
CA ASN A 40 3.41 -16.58 11.97
C ASN A 40 3.22 -15.05 12.05
N VAL A 41 2.54 -14.46 11.07
CA VAL A 41 2.43 -12.99 10.96
C VAL A 41 1.31 -12.41 11.82
N TYR A 42 0.36 -13.23 12.23
CA TYR A 42 -0.91 -12.76 12.81
C TYR A 42 -0.85 -12.24 14.25
N SER A 43 0.25 -12.45 14.96
CA SER A 43 0.44 -11.99 16.34
C SER A 43 1.01 -10.57 16.46
N ASN A 44 1.75 -10.13 15.45
CA ASN A 44 2.49 -8.87 15.46
C ASN A 44 1.75 -7.80 14.66
N LEU A 45 1.53 -6.63 15.24
CA LEU A 45 0.79 -5.55 14.61
C LEU A 45 1.58 -4.25 14.61
N ILE A 46 1.52 -3.55 13.48
CA ILE A 46 1.89 -2.14 13.36
C ILE A 46 0.57 -1.36 13.21
N LEU A 47 0.31 -0.43 14.12
CA LEU A 47 -0.88 0.41 14.10
C LEU A 47 -0.50 1.85 13.76
N PRO A 48 -1.36 2.63 13.03
CA PRO A 48 -1.06 4.01 12.63
C PRO A 48 -1.09 4.99 13.81
N SER A 49 -0.57 6.19 13.66
CA SER A 49 0.09 6.78 12.52
C SER A 49 1.51 7.17 12.91
N PHE A 50 2.48 7.05 12.00
CA PHE A 50 3.88 7.47 12.24
C PHE A 50 4.22 8.77 11.53
N ALA A 51 3.52 9.11 10.45
CA ALA A 51 3.72 10.35 9.70
C ALA A 51 2.71 11.43 10.06
N MET A 52 1.86 11.21 11.05
CA MET A 52 0.81 12.13 11.52
C MET A 52 -0.03 12.71 10.36
N ALA A 53 -0.35 11.87 9.39
CA ALA A 53 -1.12 12.26 8.21
C ALA A 53 -1.95 11.07 7.71
N GLY A 54 -3.08 11.36 7.07
CA GLY A 54 -4.00 10.35 6.55
C GLY A 54 -5.19 10.08 7.46
N PRO A 55 -5.89 8.95 7.28
CA PRO A 55 -7.17 8.68 7.95
C PRO A 55 -7.06 8.46 9.47
N PHE A 56 -5.85 8.34 10.02
CA PHE A 56 -5.59 8.12 11.44
C PHE A 56 -4.52 9.10 11.96
N SER A 57 -4.52 10.32 11.45
CA SER A 57 -3.50 11.34 11.77
C SER A 57 -3.45 11.71 13.26
N GLU A 58 -4.57 11.59 13.95
CA GLU A 58 -4.72 11.86 15.41
C GLU A 58 -4.16 10.75 16.29
N LYS A 59 -3.90 9.55 15.71
CA LYS A 59 -3.38 8.41 16.48
C LYS A 59 -1.86 8.37 16.47
N LYS A 60 -1.28 7.92 17.58
CA LYS A 60 0.16 7.67 17.69
C LYS A 60 0.48 6.24 17.27
N GLY A 61 1.43 6.09 16.36
CA GLY A 61 1.84 4.79 15.84
C GLY A 61 2.37 3.83 16.90
N ILE A 62 1.85 2.60 16.92
CA ILE A 62 2.18 1.56 17.88
C ILE A 62 2.80 0.36 17.17
N ILE A 63 3.84 -0.19 17.76
CA ILE A 63 4.53 -1.41 17.32
C ILE A 63 4.51 -2.39 18.49
N LYS A 64 3.92 -3.57 18.27
CA LYS A 64 3.82 -4.61 19.31
C LYS A 64 4.57 -5.87 18.90
N ASP A 65 5.37 -6.40 19.84
CA ASP A 65 6.00 -7.73 19.77
C ASP A 65 6.98 -7.98 18.61
N PHE A 66 7.78 -6.95 18.27
CA PHE A 66 8.74 -7.02 17.15
C PHE A 66 10.19 -7.33 17.56
N SER A 67 10.50 -7.42 18.86
CA SER A 67 11.88 -7.59 19.34
C SER A 67 12.55 -8.84 18.79
N LYS A 68 11.85 -9.96 18.77
CA LYS A 68 12.33 -11.28 18.34
C LYS A 68 12.23 -11.54 16.83
N LEU A 69 11.67 -10.60 16.05
CA LEU A 69 11.47 -10.82 14.63
C LEU A 69 12.76 -10.58 13.82
N SER A 70 12.99 -11.45 12.82
CA SER A 70 14.04 -11.27 11.84
C SER A 70 13.82 -10.00 10.99
N LYS A 71 14.88 -9.47 10.36
CA LYS A 71 14.76 -8.33 9.44
C LYS A 71 13.76 -8.60 8.31
N LYS A 72 13.72 -9.83 7.79
CA LYS A 72 12.77 -10.28 6.77
C LYS A 72 11.33 -10.12 7.26
N ASN A 73 11.02 -10.62 8.45
CA ASN A 73 9.67 -10.54 9.01
C ASN A 73 9.29 -9.10 9.38
N LYS A 74 10.20 -8.30 9.92
CA LYS A 74 10.00 -6.87 10.16
C LYS A 74 9.62 -6.14 8.86
N TYR A 75 10.35 -6.40 7.77
CA TYR A 75 10.04 -5.81 6.47
C TYR A 75 8.66 -6.25 5.94
N LEU A 76 8.33 -7.53 6.07
CA LEU A 76 7.02 -8.05 5.68
C LEU A 76 5.87 -7.34 6.40
N HIS A 77 6.00 -7.12 7.72
CA HIS A 77 4.99 -6.41 8.51
C HIS A 77 4.86 -4.93 8.10
N ILE A 78 5.96 -4.27 7.73
CA ILE A 78 5.90 -2.91 7.18
C ILE A 78 5.08 -2.93 5.88
N CYS A 79 5.35 -3.88 4.99
CA CYS A 79 4.62 -3.99 3.72
C CYS A 79 3.13 -4.30 3.95
N LEU A 80 2.80 -5.18 4.92
CA LEU A 80 1.42 -5.45 5.32
C LEU A 80 0.71 -4.19 5.83
N TYR A 81 1.35 -3.48 6.75
CA TYR A 81 0.81 -2.23 7.30
C TYR A 81 0.50 -1.20 6.21
N ILE A 82 1.45 -0.93 5.32
CA ILE A 82 1.25 0.01 4.20
C ILE A 82 0.12 -0.46 3.29
N SER A 83 0.06 -1.76 2.99
CA SER A 83 -1.01 -2.33 2.16
C SER A 83 -2.38 -2.20 2.83
N PHE A 84 -2.47 -2.38 4.15
CA PHE A 84 -3.70 -2.21 4.92
C PHE A 84 -4.15 -0.76 4.94
N MET A 85 -3.23 0.19 5.13
CA MET A 85 -3.52 1.61 5.05
C MET A 85 -4.06 2.02 3.67
N ILE A 86 -3.42 1.55 2.60
CA ILE A 86 -3.89 1.80 1.22
C ILE A 86 -5.27 1.17 1.01
N ASN A 87 -5.46 -0.08 1.45
CA ASN A 87 -6.73 -0.78 1.33
C ASN A 87 -7.85 -0.01 2.04
N TYR A 88 -7.59 0.45 3.26
CA TYR A 88 -8.53 1.28 4.03
C TYR A 88 -8.88 2.60 3.32
N CYS A 89 -7.86 3.29 2.78
CA CYS A 89 -8.09 4.51 2.00
C CYS A 89 -8.98 4.24 0.77
N LEU A 90 -8.76 3.14 0.06
CA LEU A 90 -9.58 2.74 -1.09
C LEU A 90 -11.02 2.40 -0.68
N ASP A 91 -11.24 1.85 0.52
CA ASP A 91 -12.58 1.62 1.06
C ASP A 91 -13.29 2.93 1.39
N LEU A 92 -12.60 3.89 2.00
CA LEU A 92 -13.16 5.20 2.34
C LEU A 92 -13.63 6.00 1.12
N ILE A 93 -12.98 5.85 -0.01
CA ILE A 93 -13.39 6.49 -1.28
C ILE A 93 -14.31 5.60 -2.13
N PHE A 94 -14.79 4.49 -1.57
CA PHE A 94 -15.68 3.53 -2.25
C PHE A 94 -15.13 3.03 -3.59
N SER A 95 -13.83 2.83 -3.69
CA SER A 95 -13.17 2.37 -4.92
C SER A 95 -13.66 0.98 -5.33
N LYS A 96 -14.27 0.89 -6.51
CA LYS A 96 -14.78 -0.37 -7.09
C LYS A 96 -14.15 -0.69 -8.45
N ASN A 97 -13.56 0.29 -9.10
CA ASN A 97 -12.96 0.17 -10.44
C ASN A 97 -11.54 -0.41 -10.38
N ASN A 98 -10.91 -0.54 -11.55
CA ASN A 98 -9.50 -0.88 -11.64
C ASN A 98 -8.64 0.15 -10.89
N ILE A 99 -7.56 -0.34 -10.28
CA ILE A 99 -6.63 0.46 -9.51
C ILE A 99 -5.38 0.67 -10.35
N ILE A 100 -4.98 1.92 -10.55
CA ILE A 100 -3.72 2.28 -11.19
C ILE A 100 -2.78 2.82 -10.12
N ILE A 101 -1.60 2.23 -10.02
CA ILE A 101 -0.56 2.65 -9.07
C ILE A 101 0.56 3.33 -9.86
N ASP A 102 0.96 4.50 -9.39
CA ASP A 102 2.04 5.30 -9.96
C ASP A 102 3.06 5.71 -8.88
N GLY A 103 4.20 6.22 -9.31
CA GLY A 103 5.25 6.72 -8.43
C GLY A 103 6.12 5.63 -7.81
N THR A 104 6.75 5.94 -6.68
CA THR A 104 7.79 5.08 -6.07
C THR A 104 7.26 3.75 -5.55
N LEU A 105 5.97 3.65 -5.26
CA LEU A 105 5.33 2.44 -4.72
C LEU A 105 5.39 1.26 -5.71
N ILE A 106 5.42 1.53 -7.02
CA ILE A 106 5.51 0.49 -8.06
C ILE A 106 6.75 -0.40 -7.92
N LYS A 107 7.81 0.09 -7.28
CA LYS A 107 9.06 -0.66 -7.04
C LYS A 107 8.92 -1.72 -5.96
N ASN A 108 7.92 -1.63 -5.10
CA ASN A 108 7.73 -2.58 -4.00
C ASN A 108 6.79 -3.73 -4.39
N LYS A 109 7.35 -4.79 -4.96
CA LYS A 109 6.58 -5.97 -5.39
C LYS A 109 5.76 -6.62 -4.26
N VAL A 110 6.26 -6.57 -3.02
CA VAL A 110 5.58 -7.17 -1.85
C VAL A 110 4.28 -6.46 -1.56
N ILE A 111 4.30 -5.12 -1.51
CA ILE A 111 3.09 -4.31 -1.31
C ILE A 111 2.07 -4.55 -2.43
N LEU A 112 2.53 -4.59 -3.69
CA LEU A 112 1.67 -4.84 -4.84
C LEU A 112 0.99 -6.22 -4.77
N GLN A 113 1.72 -7.26 -4.37
CA GLN A 113 1.19 -8.62 -4.20
C GLN A 113 0.17 -8.69 -3.06
N ILE A 114 0.46 -8.08 -1.91
CA ILE A 114 -0.47 -8.02 -0.78
C ILE A 114 -1.75 -7.28 -1.18
N LEU A 115 -1.62 -6.12 -1.82
CA LEU A 115 -2.76 -5.34 -2.26
C LEU A 115 -3.60 -6.11 -3.31
N SER A 116 -2.97 -6.85 -4.23
CA SER A 116 -3.67 -7.69 -5.21
C SER A 116 -4.48 -8.81 -4.55
N THR A 117 -4.05 -9.29 -3.39
CA THR A 117 -4.78 -10.30 -2.61
C THR A 117 -5.98 -9.66 -1.87
N LEU A 118 -5.81 -8.49 -1.28
CA LEU A 118 -6.88 -7.76 -0.59
C LEU A 118 -7.97 -7.30 -1.57
N ARG A 119 -7.59 -6.87 -2.78
CA ARG A 119 -8.48 -6.36 -3.83
C ARG A 119 -8.79 -7.44 -4.89
N LYS A 120 -9.28 -8.61 -4.45
CA LYS A 120 -9.56 -9.79 -5.32
C LYS A 120 -10.44 -9.47 -6.52
N LYS A 121 -11.44 -8.59 -6.34
CA LYS A 121 -12.43 -8.24 -7.38
C LYS A 121 -11.96 -7.12 -8.32
N GLN A 122 -10.83 -6.45 -8.02
CA GLN A 122 -10.30 -5.34 -8.81
C GLN A 122 -9.01 -5.76 -9.51
N ASN A 123 -8.77 -5.25 -10.72
CA ASN A 123 -7.47 -5.38 -11.36
C ASN A 123 -6.58 -4.24 -10.89
N ILE A 124 -5.29 -4.55 -10.67
CA ILE A 124 -4.28 -3.57 -10.30
C ILE A 124 -3.31 -3.46 -11.47
N TYR A 125 -3.04 -2.23 -11.87
CA TYR A 125 -2.10 -1.88 -12.92
C TYR A 125 -1.04 -0.95 -12.35
N ILE A 126 0.16 -1.04 -12.89
CA ILE A 126 1.24 -0.09 -12.63
C ILE A 126 1.46 0.77 -13.87
N ASN A 127 1.62 2.06 -13.64
CA ASN A 127 2.10 2.99 -14.64
C ASN A 127 3.63 3.08 -14.52
N SER A 128 4.34 2.67 -15.55
CA SER A 128 5.82 2.68 -15.58
C SER A 128 6.41 4.00 -16.09
N GLU A 129 5.57 4.94 -16.50
CA GLU A 129 6.01 6.24 -17.00
C GLU A 129 6.64 7.09 -15.90
N LYS A 130 7.86 7.59 -16.16
CA LYS A 130 8.62 8.37 -15.15
C LYS A 130 7.94 9.68 -14.74
N TYR A 131 7.16 10.27 -15.61
CA TYR A 131 6.60 11.61 -15.43
C TYR A 131 5.07 11.64 -15.59
N GLY A 132 4.38 10.61 -15.13
CA GLY A 132 2.92 10.47 -15.25
C GLY A 132 2.14 11.73 -14.90
N PRO A 133 2.34 12.35 -13.71
CA PRO A 133 1.65 13.57 -13.30
C PRO A 133 1.95 14.77 -14.23
N ALA A 134 3.21 14.95 -14.64
CA ALA A 134 3.60 16.04 -15.55
C ALA A 134 3.01 15.84 -16.95
N ILE A 135 2.97 14.60 -17.44
CA ILE A 135 2.32 14.25 -18.71
C ILE A 135 0.82 14.53 -18.62
N GLY A 136 0.18 14.13 -17.51
CA GLY A 136 -1.24 14.42 -17.27
C GLY A 136 -1.52 15.92 -17.28
N ALA A 137 -0.72 16.72 -16.59
CA ALA A 137 -0.84 18.18 -16.58
C ALA A 137 -0.65 18.78 -17.98
N SER A 138 0.32 18.31 -18.75
CA SER A 138 0.55 18.82 -20.12
C SER A 138 -0.61 18.58 -21.08
N GLN A 139 -1.44 17.57 -20.84
CA GLN A 139 -2.62 17.29 -21.65
C GLN A 139 -3.73 18.33 -21.49
N PHE A 140 -3.74 19.13 -20.41
CA PHE A 140 -4.64 20.28 -20.28
C PHE A 140 -4.37 21.35 -21.32
N PHE A 141 -3.10 21.49 -21.73
CA PHE A 141 -2.67 22.49 -22.69
C PHE A 141 -2.62 21.95 -24.13
N ASN A 142 -2.56 20.63 -24.30
CA ASN A 142 -2.44 19.94 -25.58
C ASN A 142 -3.56 18.91 -25.78
N SER A 143 -4.80 19.33 -25.84
CA SER A 143 -5.98 18.46 -25.96
C SER A 143 -5.98 17.57 -27.21
N ASN A 144 -5.24 17.96 -28.27
CA ASN A 144 -5.21 17.26 -29.55
C ASN A 144 -4.26 16.04 -29.58
N LYS A 145 -3.39 15.86 -28.58
CA LYS A 145 -2.48 14.72 -28.49
C LYS A 145 -2.82 13.88 -27.27
N LYS A 146 -3.77 12.96 -27.39
CA LYS A 146 -4.01 11.95 -26.35
C LYS A 146 -2.82 11.01 -26.26
N LYS A 147 -2.01 11.14 -25.21
CA LYS A 147 -0.95 10.17 -24.93
C LYS A 147 -1.58 8.95 -24.25
N THR A 148 -1.38 7.77 -24.83
CA THR A 148 -1.74 6.49 -24.22
C THR A 148 -0.66 6.08 -23.22
N PHE A 149 -1.06 5.67 -22.03
CA PHE A 149 -0.14 5.13 -21.02
C PHE A 149 -0.02 3.63 -21.17
N THR A 150 1.21 3.11 -21.06
CA THR A 150 1.42 1.66 -20.97
C THR A 150 1.20 1.20 -19.54
N LEU A 151 0.09 0.50 -19.33
CA LEU A 151 -0.28 -0.04 -18.04
C LEU A 151 0.05 -1.53 -17.96
N ASN A 152 0.89 -1.90 -17.02
CA ASN A 152 1.24 -3.31 -16.77
C ASN A 152 0.36 -3.88 -15.65
N LYS A 153 -0.39 -4.93 -15.96
CA LYS A 153 -1.27 -5.60 -15.00
C LYS A 153 -0.45 -6.40 -13.98
N ILE A 154 -0.75 -6.23 -12.70
CA ILE A 154 -0.16 -7.04 -11.63
C ILE A 154 -0.82 -8.41 -11.59
N LYS A 155 0.01 -9.46 -11.60
CA LYS A 155 -0.47 -10.84 -11.42
C LYS A 155 -1.08 -11.00 -10.03
N LYS A 156 -2.27 -11.59 -9.97
CA LYS A 156 -2.93 -11.92 -8.70
C LYS A 156 -2.04 -12.84 -7.86
N PHE A 157 -1.91 -12.51 -6.59
CA PHE A 157 -1.24 -13.33 -5.60
C PHE A 157 -2.27 -13.81 -4.57
N HIS A 158 -2.03 -14.95 -3.96
CA HIS A 158 -2.93 -15.51 -2.95
C HIS A 158 -2.20 -15.65 -1.60
N ILE A 159 -2.75 -15.00 -0.58
CA ILE A 159 -2.31 -15.11 0.81
C ILE A 159 -3.51 -15.60 1.62
N SER A 160 -3.37 -16.77 2.24
CA SER A 160 -4.42 -17.33 3.09
C SER A 160 -4.69 -16.44 4.30
N ASN A 161 -5.96 -16.30 4.69
CA ASN A 161 -6.40 -15.59 5.90
C ASN A 161 -6.04 -14.09 5.97
N ILE A 162 -5.59 -13.46 4.88
CA ILE A 162 -5.21 -12.04 4.91
C ILE A 162 -6.41 -11.14 5.25
N ASP A 163 -7.61 -11.53 4.83
CA ASP A 163 -8.84 -10.78 5.10
C ASP A 163 -9.15 -10.77 6.61
N LEU A 164 -8.95 -11.91 7.30
CA LEU A 164 -9.09 -12.02 8.76
C LEU A 164 -8.04 -11.18 9.48
N TYR A 165 -6.80 -11.17 8.97
CA TYR A 165 -5.73 -10.35 9.54
C TYR A 165 -6.00 -8.86 9.34
N TYR A 166 -6.46 -8.47 8.17
CA TYR A 166 -6.89 -7.09 7.90
C TYR A 166 -8.03 -6.66 8.82
N LYS A 167 -9.06 -7.50 9.00
CA LYS A 167 -10.16 -7.24 9.94
C LYS A 167 -9.66 -7.05 11.37
N LYS A 168 -8.83 -7.96 11.88
CA LYS A 168 -8.20 -7.86 13.21
C LYS A 168 -7.39 -6.57 13.37
N TRP A 169 -6.62 -6.20 12.33
CA TRP A 169 -5.88 -4.95 12.31
C TRP A 169 -6.82 -3.75 12.40
N LEU A 170 -7.87 -3.72 11.59
CA LEU A 170 -8.83 -2.63 11.55
C LEU A 170 -9.59 -2.45 12.87
N ASP A 171 -9.98 -3.56 13.51
CA ASP A 171 -10.63 -3.53 14.82
C ASP A 171 -9.69 -2.92 15.88
N ARG A 172 -8.39 -3.24 15.82
CA ARG A 172 -7.38 -2.67 16.73
C ARG A 172 -7.06 -1.21 16.45
N VAL A 173 -7.22 -0.76 15.22
CA VAL A 173 -7.01 0.65 14.86
C VAL A 173 -8.20 1.51 15.29
N LYS A 174 -9.43 0.97 15.23
CA LYS A 174 -10.66 1.72 15.57
C LYS A 174 -10.88 1.84 17.08
N ASN A 175 -10.43 0.85 17.84
CA ASN A 175 -10.46 0.85 19.31
C ASN A 175 -9.18 1.49 19.89
#